data_a6ab11a8e8a512709c8c666dd52a6074
#
_entry.id   a6ab11a8e8a512709c8c666dd52a6074
#
_cell.length_a   1.000
_cell.length_b   1.000
_cell.length_c   1.000
_cell.angle_alpha   90.00
_cell.angle_beta   90.00
_cell.angle_gamma   90.00
#
_symmetry.space_group_name_H-M   'P 1'
#
loop_
_entity.id
_entity.type
_entity.pdbx_description
1 polymer ?
#
loop_
_entity_poly.entity_id
_entity_poly.type
_entity_poly.pdbx_seq_one_letter_code
_entity_poly.pdbx_strand_id
1 'polypeptide(L)'
;MKSSILRAGVALACALGLAACGGGDGDLLLQGSIYSGVTKSGLVLTNNGGDDLAIPAGATSFQFSRAISTDDEFNIEVKTYPSNVKTCTINNGKARANYYTIAQITMSCEIKTHPFKIQIQGLTTNGLVVVNGTDRRDVLPNTPVLEMSPVYEDGPYGVTILTQPTGQTCSVANGTGTMGSTDTDNNKVVVTCA
;
A
#
# COMPACT_ATOMS: atom_id res chain seq x y z
N MET A 1 -73.51 -1.25 -55.43
CA MET A 1 -72.23 -0.54 -55.56
C MET A 1 -71.38 -1.07 -54.44
N LYS A 2 -70.42 -1.92 -54.70
CA LYS A 2 -69.63 -2.67 -53.73
C LYS A 2 -68.21 -2.14 -53.80
N SER A 3 -67.73 -1.53 -52.74
CA SER A 3 -66.31 -1.12 -52.58
C SER A 3 -65.52 -2.27 -51.95
N SER A 4 -64.61 -2.80 -52.72
CA SER A 4 -63.61 -3.79 -52.23
C SER A 4 -62.39 -3.04 -51.69
N ILE A 5 -62.13 -3.18 -50.40
CA ILE A 5 -60.92 -2.65 -49.77
C ILE A 5 -59.86 -3.76 -49.83
N LEU A 6 -58.82 -3.56 -50.65
CA LEU A 6 -57.60 -4.36 -50.64
C LEU A 6 -56.82 -4.06 -49.38
N ARG A 7 -56.65 -5.07 -48.52
CA ARG A 7 -55.70 -5.04 -47.40
C ARG A 7 -54.32 -5.47 -47.91
N ALA A 8 -53.44 -4.48 -48.05
CA ALA A 8 -52.01 -4.75 -48.28
C ALA A 8 -51.39 -5.17 -46.95
N GLY A 9 -51.05 -6.44 -46.84
CA GLY A 9 -50.25 -6.94 -45.69
C GLY A 9 -48.77 -6.55 -45.88
N VAL A 10 -48.29 -5.69 -45.01
CA VAL A 10 -46.85 -5.40 -44.92
C VAL A 10 -46.24 -6.53 -44.10
N ALA A 11 -45.56 -7.46 -44.77
CA ALA A 11 -44.70 -8.43 -44.12
C ALA A 11 -43.41 -7.74 -43.64
N LEU A 12 -43.34 -7.43 -42.34
CA LEU A 12 -42.12 -6.95 -41.70
C LEU A 12 -41.17 -8.15 -41.54
N ALA A 13 -40.23 -8.30 -42.46
CA ALA A 13 -39.12 -9.26 -42.32
C ALA A 13 -38.15 -8.75 -41.23
N CYS A 14 -38.29 -9.29 -40.02
CA CYS A 14 -37.26 -9.16 -38.98
C CYS A 14 -36.02 -9.94 -39.43
N ALA A 15 -35.13 -9.27 -40.11
CA ALA A 15 -33.74 -9.75 -40.27
C ALA A 15 -33.06 -9.69 -38.88
N LEU A 16 -33.17 -10.79 -38.14
CA LEU A 16 -32.31 -11.03 -37.00
C LEU A 16 -30.88 -11.16 -37.53
N GLY A 17 -30.18 -10.02 -37.58
CA GLY A 17 -28.75 -10.02 -37.72
C GLY A 17 -28.18 -10.75 -36.50
N LEU A 18 -27.84 -12.01 -36.66
CA LEU A 18 -26.87 -12.69 -35.83
C LEU A 18 -25.57 -11.86 -35.99
N ALA A 19 -25.38 -10.89 -35.13
CA ALA A 19 -24.04 -10.40 -34.86
C ALA A 19 -23.26 -11.62 -34.41
N ALA A 20 -22.55 -12.24 -35.33
CA ALA A 20 -21.53 -13.18 -35.02
C ALA A 20 -20.66 -12.49 -33.98
N CYS A 21 -20.66 -12.96 -32.73
CA CYS A 21 -19.57 -12.78 -31.83
C CYS A 21 -18.35 -13.34 -32.58
N GLY A 22 -17.71 -12.49 -33.36
CA GLY A 22 -16.36 -12.73 -33.82
C GLY A 22 -15.57 -12.92 -32.56
N GLY A 23 -15.15 -14.15 -32.25
CA GLY A 23 -14.09 -14.39 -31.30
C GLY A 23 -12.86 -13.73 -31.87
N GLY A 24 -12.74 -12.40 -31.67
CA GLY A 24 -11.47 -11.72 -31.72
C GLY A 24 -10.66 -12.28 -30.56
N ASP A 25 -9.39 -12.54 -30.78
CA ASP A 25 -8.41 -12.82 -29.75
C ASP A 25 -8.63 -11.76 -28.67
N GLY A 26 -9.28 -12.19 -27.54
CA GLY A 26 -9.89 -11.23 -26.61
C GLY A 26 -8.80 -10.37 -26.00
N ASP A 27 -8.90 -9.07 -26.18
CA ASP A 27 -8.04 -8.12 -25.52
C ASP A 27 -8.18 -8.27 -24.00
N LEU A 28 -7.11 -8.69 -23.36
CA LEU A 28 -7.03 -8.87 -21.91
C LEU A 28 -6.51 -7.59 -21.27
N LEU A 29 -7.13 -7.17 -20.16
CA LEU A 29 -6.62 -6.08 -19.35
C LEU A 29 -5.58 -6.63 -18.38
N LEU A 30 -4.33 -6.14 -18.49
CA LEU A 30 -3.26 -6.51 -17.60
C LEU A 30 -3.45 -5.77 -16.27
N GLN A 31 -3.76 -6.52 -15.20
CA GLN A 31 -4.12 -5.98 -13.89
C GLN A 31 -3.61 -6.87 -12.76
N GLY A 32 -3.59 -6.32 -11.54
CA GLY A 32 -3.18 -7.08 -10.36
C GLY A 32 -3.65 -6.45 -9.06
N SER A 33 -3.54 -7.22 -7.98
CA SER A 33 -3.89 -6.77 -6.62
C SER A 33 -2.66 -6.25 -5.90
N ILE A 34 -2.84 -5.21 -5.07
CA ILE A 34 -1.82 -4.65 -4.18
C ILE A 34 -2.22 -4.94 -2.74
N TYR A 35 -1.39 -5.71 -2.02
CA TYR A 35 -1.70 -6.10 -0.65
C TYR A 35 -1.19 -5.11 0.41
N SER A 36 -0.06 -4.44 0.17
CA SER A 36 0.52 -3.53 1.16
C SER A 36 1.57 -2.58 0.58
N GLY A 37 1.87 -1.53 1.33
CA GLY A 37 3.09 -0.74 1.19
C GLY A 37 3.03 0.43 0.21
N VAL A 38 1.89 0.73 -0.41
CA VAL A 38 1.76 1.93 -1.27
C VAL A 38 1.08 3.04 -0.48
N THR A 39 1.79 3.62 0.49
CA THR A 39 1.26 4.68 1.35
C THR A 39 1.57 6.10 0.84
N LYS A 40 2.45 6.22 -0.15
CA LYS A 40 2.91 7.49 -0.74
C LYS A 40 2.92 7.40 -2.26
N SER A 41 2.72 8.53 -2.92
CA SER A 41 2.83 8.63 -4.38
C SER A 41 4.26 8.45 -4.89
N GLY A 42 4.41 8.16 -6.19
CA GLY A 42 5.71 8.00 -6.84
C GLY A 42 6.05 6.57 -7.24
N LEU A 43 5.17 5.60 -6.97
CA LEU A 43 5.31 4.26 -7.52
C LEU A 43 4.91 4.27 -8.99
N VAL A 44 5.79 3.78 -9.86
CA VAL A 44 5.50 3.57 -11.28
C VAL A 44 5.85 2.13 -11.62
N LEU A 45 4.89 1.42 -12.18
CA LEU A 45 5.08 0.11 -12.80
C LEU A 45 5.31 0.28 -14.31
N THR A 46 5.97 -0.68 -14.91
CA THR A 46 6.12 -0.76 -16.37
C THR A 46 5.85 -2.18 -16.83
N ASN A 47 5.25 -2.33 -18.01
CA ASN A 47 5.11 -3.62 -18.69
C ASN A 47 6.07 -3.67 -19.88
N ASN A 48 6.90 -4.72 -19.95
CA ASN A 48 7.91 -4.92 -21.02
C ASN A 48 8.80 -3.68 -21.25
N GLY A 49 9.06 -2.89 -20.19
CA GLY A 49 9.91 -1.70 -20.24
C GLY A 49 9.34 -0.49 -20.96
N GLY A 50 8.07 -0.49 -21.40
CA GLY A 50 7.53 0.55 -22.25
C GLY A 50 6.16 1.12 -21.88
N ASP A 51 5.30 0.40 -21.21
CA ASP A 51 3.97 0.86 -20.82
C ASP A 51 4.02 1.26 -19.32
N ASP A 52 4.12 2.54 -19.05
CA ASP A 52 4.27 3.06 -17.70
C ASP A 52 2.92 3.31 -17.03
N LEU A 53 2.78 2.85 -15.80
CA LEU A 53 1.58 3.02 -14.98
C LEU A 53 1.93 3.64 -13.63
N ALA A 54 1.49 4.86 -13.38
CA ALA A 54 1.61 5.50 -12.08
C ALA A 54 0.57 4.94 -11.11
N ILE A 55 1.02 4.48 -9.95
CA ILE A 55 0.17 3.94 -8.90
C ILE A 55 -0.06 5.00 -7.83
N PRO A 56 -1.31 5.39 -7.56
CA PRO A 56 -1.61 6.36 -6.51
C PRO A 56 -1.38 5.79 -5.11
N ALA A 57 -1.14 6.67 -4.14
CA ALA A 57 -1.09 6.29 -2.74
C ALA A 57 -2.41 5.67 -2.29
N GLY A 58 -2.34 4.60 -1.49
CA GLY A 58 -3.52 3.87 -1.01
C GLY A 58 -4.16 2.92 -2.03
N ALA A 59 -3.59 2.75 -3.21
CA ALA A 59 -4.10 1.82 -4.21
C ALA A 59 -4.07 0.37 -3.68
N THR A 60 -5.14 -0.37 -3.90
CA THR A 60 -5.28 -1.80 -3.59
C THR A 60 -5.26 -2.69 -4.83
N SER A 61 -5.23 -2.09 -6.01
CA SER A 61 -5.12 -2.77 -7.30
C SER A 61 -4.49 -1.84 -8.33
N PHE A 62 -4.07 -2.42 -9.44
CA PHE A 62 -3.59 -1.67 -10.60
C PHE A 62 -4.10 -2.29 -11.89
N GLN A 63 -4.18 -1.49 -12.95
CA GLN A 63 -4.56 -1.92 -14.28
C GLN A 63 -3.84 -1.05 -15.31
N PHE A 64 -3.15 -1.70 -16.24
CA PHE A 64 -2.54 -1.01 -17.39
C PHE A 64 -3.64 -0.57 -18.36
N SER A 65 -3.41 0.56 -19.03
CA SER A 65 -4.37 1.11 -19.98
C SER A 65 -4.36 0.39 -21.33
N ARG A 66 -3.24 -0.25 -21.69
CA ARG A 66 -3.11 -1.02 -22.92
C ARG A 66 -3.54 -2.45 -22.68
N ALA A 67 -4.47 -2.90 -23.51
CA ALA A 67 -4.83 -4.30 -23.56
C ALA A 67 -3.71 -5.14 -24.21
N ILE A 68 -3.65 -6.43 -23.86
CA ILE A 68 -2.74 -7.40 -24.45
C ILE A 68 -3.55 -8.57 -24.99
N SER A 69 -3.06 -9.20 -26.06
CA SER A 69 -3.72 -10.36 -26.63
C SER A 69 -3.43 -11.63 -25.83
N THR A 70 -4.30 -12.64 -25.98
CA THR A 70 -4.03 -13.96 -25.41
C THR A 70 -2.69 -14.48 -25.94
N ASP A 71 -1.91 -15.12 -25.07
CA ASP A 71 -0.56 -15.64 -25.31
C ASP A 71 0.55 -14.59 -25.53
N ASP A 72 0.25 -13.28 -25.52
CA ASP A 72 1.28 -12.27 -25.49
C ASP A 72 2.12 -12.38 -24.20
N GLU A 73 3.40 -12.11 -24.29
CA GLU A 73 4.29 -12.07 -23.13
C GLU A 73 4.16 -10.74 -22.41
N PHE A 74 4.02 -10.78 -21.09
CA PHE A 74 4.11 -9.62 -20.24
C PHE A 74 5.23 -9.79 -19.20
N ASN A 75 5.81 -8.66 -18.80
CA ASN A 75 6.81 -8.56 -17.73
C ASN A 75 6.60 -7.25 -16.98
N ILE A 76 5.93 -7.33 -15.82
CA ILE A 76 5.64 -6.18 -14.97
C ILE A 76 6.79 -5.98 -14.01
N GLU A 77 7.39 -4.80 -14.04
CA GLU A 77 8.49 -4.40 -13.19
C GLU A 77 8.22 -3.07 -12.51
N VAL A 78 8.89 -2.82 -11.40
CA VAL A 78 8.85 -1.49 -10.75
C VAL A 78 9.90 -0.60 -11.41
N LYS A 79 9.45 0.48 -12.03
CA LYS A 79 10.30 1.49 -12.67
C LYS A 79 10.81 2.52 -11.68
N THR A 80 9.93 3.02 -10.80
CA THR A 80 10.28 3.97 -9.73
C THR A 80 9.60 3.60 -8.43
N TYR A 81 10.26 3.90 -7.32
CA TYR A 81 9.77 3.66 -5.97
C TYR A 81 9.40 4.98 -5.29
N PRO A 82 8.33 5.01 -4.46
CA PRO A 82 8.10 6.09 -3.50
C PRO A 82 9.30 6.25 -2.57
N SER A 83 9.55 7.46 -2.07
CA SER A 83 10.71 7.75 -1.21
C SER A 83 10.76 6.91 0.07
N ASN A 84 9.61 6.50 0.61
CA ASN A 84 9.48 5.70 1.82
C ASN A 84 9.45 4.18 1.58
N VAL A 85 9.52 3.73 0.32
CA VAL A 85 9.53 2.30 -0.02
C VAL A 85 10.95 1.80 -0.15
N LYS A 86 11.25 0.65 0.46
CA LYS A 86 12.52 -0.05 0.35
C LYS A 86 12.58 -0.93 -0.89
N THR A 87 11.55 -1.73 -1.10
CA THR A 87 11.42 -2.64 -2.23
C THR A 87 9.97 -3.05 -2.43
N CYS A 88 9.61 -3.48 -3.66
CA CYS A 88 8.34 -4.14 -3.93
C CYS A 88 8.58 -5.49 -4.58
N THR A 89 7.77 -6.46 -4.21
CA THR A 89 7.74 -7.79 -4.82
C THR A 89 6.48 -7.93 -5.65
N ILE A 90 6.63 -8.31 -6.92
CA ILE A 90 5.54 -8.62 -7.82
C ILE A 90 5.56 -10.13 -8.06
N ASN A 91 4.53 -10.84 -7.59
CA ASN A 91 4.37 -12.26 -7.85
C ASN A 91 3.58 -12.46 -9.13
N ASN A 92 3.99 -13.45 -9.92
CA ASN A 92 3.38 -13.77 -11.22
C ASN A 92 3.38 -12.59 -12.22
N GLY A 93 4.28 -11.63 -12.04
CA GLY A 93 4.41 -10.44 -12.90
C GLY A 93 4.98 -10.72 -14.28
N LYS A 94 5.43 -11.96 -14.56
CA LYS A 94 5.99 -12.35 -15.85
C LYS A 94 5.41 -13.68 -16.30
N ALA A 95 4.68 -13.67 -17.42
CA ALA A 95 4.06 -14.88 -17.99
C ALA A 95 3.57 -14.60 -19.43
N ARG A 96 2.87 -15.60 -19.99
CA ARG A 96 1.99 -15.41 -21.16
C ARG A 96 0.58 -15.08 -20.71
N ALA A 97 -0.03 -14.12 -21.38
CA ALA A 97 -1.32 -13.56 -21.01
C ALA A 97 -2.46 -14.55 -21.25
N ASN A 98 -3.18 -14.86 -20.19
CA ASN A 98 -4.49 -15.48 -20.22
C ASN A 98 -5.24 -15.08 -18.93
N TYR A 99 -6.51 -15.35 -18.88
CA TYR A 99 -7.35 -14.98 -17.73
C TYR A 99 -6.78 -15.48 -16.39
N TYR A 100 -6.26 -16.71 -16.34
CA TYR A 100 -5.76 -17.31 -15.10
C TYR A 100 -4.43 -16.71 -14.66
N THR A 101 -3.49 -16.46 -15.58
CA THR A 101 -2.18 -15.90 -15.25
C THR A 101 -2.31 -14.45 -14.77
N ILE A 102 -3.17 -13.65 -15.40
CA ILE A 102 -3.43 -12.26 -15.01
C ILE A 102 -4.11 -12.20 -13.64
N ALA A 103 -5.10 -13.07 -13.37
CA ALA A 103 -5.82 -13.08 -12.09
C ALA A 103 -4.93 -13.40 -10.88
N GLN A 104 -3.74 -13.94 -11.09
CA GLN A 104 -2.78 -14.30 -10.04
C GLN A 104 -1.71 -13.21 -9.78
N ILE A 105 -1.73 -12.11 -10.51
CA ILE A 105 -0.73 -11.05 -10.33
C ILE A 105 -0.99 -10.31 -9.02
N THR A 106 0.02 -10.31 -8.16
CA THR A 106 -0.05 -9.63 -6.87
C THR A 106 1.21 -8.84 -6.60
N MET A 107 1.07 -7.73 -5.89
CA MET A 107 2.20 -6.89 -5.47
C MET A 107 2.10 -6.57 -3.99
N SER A 108 3.26 -6.51 -3.33
CA SER A 108 3.43 -5.96 -1.99
C SER A 108 4.72 -5.17 -1.92
N CYS A 109 4.70 -4.05 -1.21
CA CYS A 109 5.86 -3.21 -1.00
C CYS A 109 6.23 -3.17 0.49
N GLU A 110 7.53 -3.20 0.77
CA GLU A 110 8.12 -3.03 2.10
C GLU A 110 8.43 -1.56 2.31
N ILE A 111 7.83 -0.96 3.35
CA ILE A 111 8.12 0.41 3.77
C ILE A 111 9.43 0.41 4.56
N LYS A 112 10.25 1.45 4.38
CA LYS A 112 11.44 1.68 5.21
C LYS A 112 11.05 1.82 6.66
N THR A 113 11.89 1.32 7.56
CA THR A 113 11.73 1.50 9.01
C THR A 113 12.94 2.23 9.57
N HIS A 114 12.71 3.01 10.60
CA HIS A 114 13.76 3.76 11.29
C HIS A 114 13.85 3.34 12.75
N PRO A 115 15.07 3.26 13.33
CA PRO A 115 15.25 3.06 14.76
C PRO A 115 14.51 4.15 15.55
N PHE A 116 13.81 3.75 16.61
CA PHE A 116 13.06 4.67 17.44
C PHE A 116 13.63 4.69 18.85
N LYS A 117 14.21 5.83 19.24
CA LYS A 117 14.92 6.03 20.50
C LYS A 117 14.28 7.14 21.31
N ILE A 118 14.10 6.90 22.60
CA ILE A 118 13.55 7.83 23.56
C ILE A 118 14.65 8.23 24.55
N GLN A 119 14.85 9.52 24.73
CA GLN A 119 15.76 10.04 25.74
C GLN A 119 15.09 9.94 27.11
N ILE A 120 15.79 9.40 28.12
CA ILE A 120 15.31 9.30 29.50
C ILE A 120 16.20 10.18 30.40
N GLN A 121 15.60 11.07 31.16
CA GLN A 121 16.28 12.00 32.03
C GLN A 121 15.74 11.90 33.44
N GLY A 122 16.64 11.92 34.45
CA GLY A 122 16.27 11.99 35.86
C GLY A 122 15.69 10.72 36.49
N LEU A 123 15.62 9.59 35.76
CA LEU A 123 15.10 8.33 36.31
C LEU A 123 16.15 7.69 37.25
N THR A 124 15.83 7.62 38.54
CA THR A 124 16.69 7.05 39.59
C THR A 124 16.08 5.85 40.28
N THR A 125 14.79 5.59 40.11
CA THR A 125 14.03 4.50 40.77
C THR A 125 13.41 3.54 39.76
N ASN A 126 13.04 2.36 40.24
CA ASN A 126 12.42 1.32 39.40
C ASN A 126 10.92 1.56 39.20
N GLY A 127 10.36 0.91 38.16
CA GLY A 127 8.94 0.81 37.94
C GLY A 127 8.40 1.67 36.78
N LEU A 128 9.27 2.45 36.10
CA LEU A 128 8.85 3.16 34.90
C LEU A 128 8.54 2.17 33.77
N VAL A 129 7.35 2.29 33.18
CA VAL A 129 6.94 1.55 31.99
C VAL A 129 6.53 2.54 30.93
N VAL A 130 7.17 2.47 29.76
CA VAL A 130 6.89 3.29 28.58
C VAL A 130 6.28 2.42 27.48
N VAL A 131 5.31 2.97 26.75
CA VAL A 131 4.65 2.27 25.65
C VAL A 131 4.60 3.13 24.39
N ASN A 132 4.69 2.48 23.22
CA ASN A 132 4.36 3.05 21.91
C ASN A 132 3.40 2.07 21.22
N GLY A 133 2.10 2.37 21.24
CA GLY A 133 1.07 1.41 20.83
C GLY A 133 1.15 0.12 21.66
N THR A 134 1.45 -1.01 21.00
CA THR A 134 1.58 -2.33 21.66
C THR A 134 3.02 -2.63 22.13
N ASP A 135 4.00 -1.82 21.71
CA ASP A 135 5.38 -1.99 22.15
C ASP A 135 5.55 -1.44 23.58
N ARG A 136 5.75 -2.33 24.54
CA ARG A 136 5.88 -2.04 25.96
C ARG A 136 7.31 -2.30 26.42
N ARG A 137 7.92 -1.33 27.16
CA ARG A 137 9.28 -1.43 27.71
C ARG A 137 9.29 -1.06 29.18
N ASP A 138 9.87 -1.92 30.02
CA ASP A 138 10.24 -1.63 31.38
C ASP A 138 11.61 -0.90 31.34
N VAL A 139 11.70 0.24 32.01
CA VAL A 139 12.89 1.11 31.98
C VAL A 139 13.63 1.00 33.29
N LEU A 140 14.91 0.65 33.23
CA LEU A 140 15.78 0.57 34.41
C LEU A 140 16.27 1.96 34.84
N PRO A 141 16.54 2.18 36.15
CA PRO A 141 17.14 3.41 36.64
C PRO A 141 18.45 3.75 35.90
N ASN A 142 18.72 5.03 35.72
CA ASN A 142 19.90 5.55 35.03
C ASN A 142 20.06 5.10 33.55
N THR A 143 19.00 4.62 32.91
CA THR A 143 18.99 4.37 31.46
C THR A 143 18.91 5.73 30.74
N PRO A 144 19.91 6.14 29.95
CA PRO A 144 19.87 7.44 29.25
C PRO A 144 19.05 7.40 27.97
N VAL A 145 18.97 6.25 27.31
CA VAL A 145 18.27 6.04 26.04
C VAL A 145 17.52 4.72 26.07
N LEU A 146 16.23 4.78 25.77
CA LEU A 146 15.38 3.61 25.61
C LEU A 146 15.20 3.33 24.10
N GLU A 147 15.50 2.12 23.66
CA GLU A 147 15.22 1.69 22.30
C GLU A 147 13.85 0.99 22.23
N MET A 148 13.01 1.50 21.37
CA MET A 148 11.71 0.94 21.02
C MET A 148 11.81 0.14 19.72
N SER A 149 10.76 -0.60 19.37
CA SER A 149 10.67 -1.24 18.05
C SER A 149 10.74 -0.18 16.95
N PRO A 150 11.41 -0.48 15.82
CA PRO A 150 11.47 0.45 14.69
C PRO A 150 10.08 0.83 14.20
N VAL A 151 9.94 2.07 13.76
CA VAL A 151 8.68 2.62 13.22
C VAL A 151 8.84 2.83 11.71
N TYR A 152 7.78 2.60 10.96
CA TYR A 152 7.77 2.84 9.51
C TYR A 152 7.95 4.32 9.19
N GLU A 153 8.69 4.63 8.14
CA GLU A 153 8.77 6.00 7.59
C GLU A 153 7.37 6.49 7.23
N ASP A 154 7.06 7.73 7.58
CA ASP A 154 5.74 8.36 7.52
C ASP A 154 4.68 7.68 8.44
N GLY A 155 5.06 6.71 9.26
CA GLY A 155 4.18 6.06 10.23
C GLY A 155 4.02 6.88 11.53
N PRO A 156 2.84 6.84 12.17
CA PRO A 156 2.63 7.53 13.44
C PRO A 156 3.33 6.82 14.60
N TYR A 157 3.74 7.59 15.59
CA TYR A 157 4.12 7.09 16.91
C TYR A 157 3.37 7.81 18.02
N GLY A 158 3.17 7.11 19.15
CA GLY A 158 2.46 7.64 20.30
C GLY A 158 3.03 7.09 21.60
N VAL A 159 4.07 7.76 22.12
CA VAL A 159 4.76 7.36 23.36
C VAL A 159 4.04 7.92 24.57
N THR A 160 3.71 7.04 25.50
CA THR A 160 3.09 7.38 26.77
C THR A 160 3.72 6.60 27.93
N ILE A 161 3.53 7.10 29.16
CA ILE A 161 3.92 6.39 30.37
C ILE A 161 2.74 5.54 30.83
N LEU A 162 2.91 4.23 30.83
CA LEU A 162 1.92 3.29 31.33
C LEU A 162 1.95 3.17 32.84
N THR A 163 3.16 3.17 33.43
CA THR A 163 3.36 3.07 34.87
C THR A 163 4.45 4.05 35.31
N GLN A 164 4.18 4.84 36.34
CA GLN A 164 5.15 5.74 36.97
C GLN A 164 6.14 4.96 37.83
N PRO A 165 7.40 5.41 37.93
CA PRO A 165 8.38 4.81 38.84
C PRO A 165 8.03 5.11 40.31
N THR A 166 8.55 4.30 41.22
CA THR A 166 8.32 4.49 42.67
C THR A 166 8.94 5.78 43.16
N GLY A 167 8.13 6.67 43.73
CA GLY A 167 8.60 7.90 44.34
C GLY A 167 9.07 8.98 43.38
N GLN A 168 8.91 8.82 42.09
CA GLN A 168 9.16 9.84 41.07
C GLN A 168 7.95 10.02 40.16
N THR A 169 7.82 11.17 39.54
CA THR A 169 6.83 11.46 38.51
C THR A 169 7.56 11.80 37.22
N CYS A 170 7.22 11.07 36.14
CA CYS A 170 7.78 11.28 34.83
C CYS A 170 6.74 11.90 33.88
N SER A 171 7.22 12.71 32.94
CA SER A 171 6.43 13.30 31.86
C SER A 171 7.08 13.03 30.50
N VAL A 172 6.28 13.05 29.43
CA VAL A 172 6.77 12.84 28.05
C VAL A 172 6.64 14.13 27.26
N ALA A 173 7.74 14.58 26.68
CA ALA A 173 7.75 15.66 25.70
C ALA A 173 7.88 15.07 24.28
N ASN A 174 7.16 15.64 23.30
CA ASN A 174 7.12 15.20 21.90
C ASN A 174 6.69 13.73 21.74
N GLY A 175 5.86 13.21 22.64
CA GLY A 175 5.46 11.82 22.68
C GLY A 175 4.65 11.35 21.47
N THR A 176 4.06 12.26 20.68
CA THR A 176 3.29 11.94 19.49
C THR A 176 3.87 12.61 18.26
N GLY A 177 3.81 11.92 17.13
CA GLY A 177 4.32 12.46 15.87
C GLY A 177 4.28 11.45 14.74
N THR A 178 4.97 11.80 13.67
CA THR A 178 5.17 10.95 12.48
C THR A 178 6.66 10.70 12.31
N MET A 179 7.02 9.45 12.02
CA MET A 179 8.42 9.07 11.81
C MET A 179 8.95 9.70 10.52
N GLY A 180 10.03 10.47 10.65
CA GLY A 180 10.70 11.10 9.51
C GLY A 180 11.64 10.14 8.77
N SER A 181 12.23 10.62 7.68
CA SER A 181 13.18 9.87 6.85
C SER A 181 14.63 9.87 7.39
N THR A 182 14.91 10.63 8.45
CA THR A 182 16.25 10.74 9.05
C THR A 182 16.23 10.46 10.55
N ASP A 183 17.30 9.91 11.08
CA ASP A 183 17.44 9.64 12.52
C ASP A 183 17.39 10.92 13.38
N THR A 184 17.81 12.05 12.83
CA THR A 184 17.77 13.35 13.52
C THR A 184 16.34 13.82 13.76
N ASP A 185 15.42 13.52 12.85
CA ASP A 185 14.01 13.86 12.99
C ASP A 185 13.28 12.93 13.96
N ASN A 186 13.80 11.73 14.17
CA ASN A 186 13.14 10.64 14.86
C ASN A 186 13.46 10.55 16.37
N ASN A 187 14.50 11.25 16.86
CA ASN A 187 14.99 11.15 18.24
C ASN A 187 14.59 12.36 19.12
N LYS A 188 13.35 12.86 18.95
CA LYS A 188 12.86 14.06 19.66
C LYS A 188 12.06 13.77 20.94
N VAL A 189 11.73 12.49 21.18
CA VAL A 189 10.94 12.12 22.36
C VAL A 189 11.82 12.10 23.58
N VAL A 190 11.39 12.82 24.62
CA VAL A 190 12.10 12.90 25.90
C VAL A 190 11.15 12.55 27.02
N VAL A 191 11.56 11.63 27.88
CA VAL A 191 10.91 11.33 29.17
C VAL A 191 11.75 11.97 30.26
N THR A 192 11.17 12.86 31.05
CA THR A 192 11.83 13.54 32.19
C THR A 192 11.14 13.10 33.46
N CYS A 193 11.93 12.62 34.43
CA CYS A 193 11.48 12.17 35.75
C CYS A 193 12.03 13.12 36.85
N ALA A 194 11.20 13.45 37.84
CA ALA A 194 11.51 14.28 39.00
C ALA A 194 10.87 13.70 40.27
#